data_2865e7bdc8c16f9e627dd97e5448a71b
#
_entry.id   2865e7bdc8c16f9e627dd97e5448a71b
#
_cell.length_a   1.000
_cell.length_b   1.000
_cell.length_c   1.000
_cell.angle_alpha   90.00
_cell.angle_beta   90.00
_cell.angle_gamma   90.00
#
_symmetry.space_group_name_H-M   'P 1'
#
loop_
_entity.id
_entity.type
_entity.pdbx_description
1 polymer ?
#
loop_
_entity_poly.entity_id
_entity_poly.type
_entity_poly.pdbx_seq_one_letter_code
_entity_poly.pdbx_strand_id
1 'polypeptide(L)'
;MRNLLERLEKNVLVADGAMGTALYSNGLESCHEYNNISNPDSVEKIHKAYIEAGADIIQTNTYAAKKCQLKTYGYEDKFEEINIRAAEIARKAAGENTFVFGTIGAIRGLRECELSLETIVNETIDQVKVLLSTNKVDALLFETYYDQEEIRAVLTEARKLTDLPIITNISLLEAGITQNGEKVTDALSTLVNLGADIVGLNCHLGPYHMIKSLKQVPLFAQSYLSAYPNASLLQLTQTINGNEYRFRKNSA
;
A
#
# COMPACT_ATOMS: atom_id res chain seq x y z
N MET A 1 -10.34 -21.70 5.23
CA MET A 1 -9.71 -20.39 4.94
C MET A 1 -9.70 -20.18 3.45
N ARG A 2 -9.98 -18.98 2.97
CA ARG A 2 -9.79 -18.66 1.57
C ARG A 2 -8.30 -18.61 1.28
N ASN A 3 -7.89 -19.23 0.21
CA ASN A 3 -6.51 -19.17 -0.24
C ASN A 3 -6.43 -18.10 -1.34
N LEU A 4 -5.77 -16.97 -1.05
CA LEU A 4 -5.56 -15.88 -1.99
C LEU A 4 -4.86 -16.37 -3.26
N LEU A 5 -3.81 -17.19 -3.09
CA LEU A 5 -3.00 -17.68 -4.22
C LEU A 5 -3.78 -18.63 -5.10
N GLU A 6 -4.57 -19.56 -4.53
CA GLU A 6 -5.49 -20.42 -5.30
C GLU A 6 -6.55 -19.61 -6.09
N ARG A 7 -6.97 -18.48 -5.56
CA ARG A 7 -7.91 -17.61 -6.25
C ARG A 7 -7.25 -16.90 -7.43
N LEU A 8 -5.99 -16.48 -7.26
CA LEU A 8 -5.19 -15.83 -8.32
C LEU A 8 -4.82 -16.80 -9.46
N GLU A 9 -4.69 -18.11 -9.18
CA GLU A 9 -4.49 -19.10 -10.24
C GLU A 9 -5.64 -19.12 -11.28
N LYS A 10 -6.83 -18.73 -10.87
CA LYS A 10 -8.05 -18.86 -11.68
C LYS A 10 -8.61 -17.53 -12.15
N ASN A 11 -8.26 -16.43 -11.48
CA ASN A 11 -8.89 -15.12 -11.69
C ASN A 11 -7.91 -13.98 -11.54
N VAL A 12 -8.13 -12.92 -12.30
CA VAL A 12 -7.61 -11.61 -11.97
C VAL A 12 -8.49 -11.03 -10.85
N LEU A 13 -7.86 -10.55 -9.78
CA LEU A 13 -8.57 -9.92 -8.68
C LEU A 13 -8.47 -8.41 -8.78
N VAL A 14 -9.57 -7.73 -8.47
CA VAL A 14 -9.64 -6.27 -8.45
C VAL A 14 -9.47 -5.77 -7.03
N ALA A 15 -8.50 -4.90 -6.81
CA ALA A 15 -8.31 -4.25 -5.53
C ALA A 15 -9.10 -2.94 -5.45
N ASP A 16 -9.24 -2.45 -4.22
CA ASP A 16 -9.84 -1.14 -3.94
C ASP A 16 -8.97 0.03 -4.47
N GLY A 17 -9.41 1.24 -4.21
CA GLY A 17 -8.74 2.47 -4.61
C GLY A 17 -8.26 3.29 -3.41
N ALA A 18 -7.90 4.56 -3.69
CA ALA A 18 -7.24 5.44 -2.75
C ALA A 18 -8.12 5.81 -1.55
N MET A 19 -7.77 5.31 -0.36
CA MET A 19 -8.42 5.63 0.92
C MET A 19 -8.18 7.11 1.30
N GLY A 20 -6.93 7.58 1.25
CA GLY A 20 -6.58 8.94 1.66
C GLY A 20 -7.33 10.02 0.86
N THR A 21 -7.43 9.88 -0.45
CA THR A 21 -8.19 10.81 -1.30
C THR A 21 -9.68 10.81 -0.96
N ALA A 22 -10.25 9.65 -0.67
CA ALA A 22 -11.66 9.53 -0.29
C ALA A 22 -11.93 10.18 1.08
N LEU A 23 -11.03 10.00 2.06
CA LEU A 23 -11.12 10.65 3.37
C LEU A 23 -10.98 12.17 3.24
N TYR A 24 -9.99 12.64 2.50
CA TYR A 24 -9.76 14.07 2.26
C TYR A 24 -10.99 14.74 1.60
N SER A 25 -11.60 14.08 0.63
CA SER A 25 -12.80 14.59 -0.06
C SER A 25 -14.02 14.73 0.88
N ASN A 26 -14.01 14.02 2.00
CA ASN A 26 -15.03 14.11 3.05
C ASN A 26 -14.66 15.08 4.17
N GLY A 27 -13.56 15.85 4.04
CA GLY A 27 -13.14 16.86 5.03
C GLY A 27 -12.64 16.27 6.34
N LEU A 28 -12.12 15.04 6.32
CA LEU A 28 -11.66 14.34 7.52
C LEU A 28 -10.20 14.67 7.86
N GLU A 29 -9.74 14.17 9.01
CA GLU A 29 -8.43 14.43 9.60
C GLU A 29 -7.27 14.33 8.61
N SER A 30 -6.29 15.21 8.76
CA SER A 30 -5.07 15.22 7.94
C SER A 30 -4.19 13.99 8.14
N CYS A 31 -4.20 13.42 9.34
CA CYS A 31 -3.68 12.08 9.60
C CYS A 31 -4.78 11.07 9.22
N HIS A 32 -4.68 10.51 8.02
CA HIS A 32 -5.71 9.59 7.50
C HIS A 32 -5.90 8.36 8.37
N GLU A 33 -4.82 7.85 8.94
CA GLU A 33 -4.82 6.66 9.78
C GLU A 33 -5.52 6.90 11.12
N TYR A 34 -5.46 8.11 11.67
CA TYR A 34 -6.17 8.46 12.91
C TYR A 34 -7.69 8.38 12.77
N ASN A 35 -8.22 8.47 11.53
CA ASN A 35 -9.64 8.29 11.29
C ASN A 35 -10.16 6.88 11.65
N ASN A 36 -9.28 5.90 11.81
CA ASN A 36 -9.67 4.59 12.34
C ASN A 36 -10.21 4.67 13.78
N ILE A 37 -9.82 5.72 14.51
CA ILE A 37 -10.27 6.00 15.89
C ILE A 37 -11.32 7.11 15.89
N SER A 38 -11.02 8.25 15.25
CA SER A 38 -11.87 9.45 15.33
C SER A 38 -13.12 9.36 14.45
N ASN A 39 -13.06 8.65 13.32
CA ASN A 39 -14.14 8.56 12.34
C ASN A 39 -14.27 7.14 11.72
N PRO A 40 -14.40 6.08 12.55
CA PRO A 40 -14.37 4.68 12.06
C PRO A 40 -15.49 4.37 11.06
N ASP A 41 -16.67 4.95 11.24
CA ASP A 41 -17.80 4.74 10.33
C ASP A 41 -17.53 5.29 8.92
N SER A 42 -16.78 6.38 8.82
CA SER A 42 -16.38 6.95 7.52
C SER A 42 -15.39 6.04 6.81
N VAL A 43 -14.43 5.45 7.53
CA VAL A 43 -13.49 4.47 6.98
C VAL A 43 -14.24 3.22 6.53
N GLU A 44 -15.13 2.67 7.35
CA GLU A 44 -15.96 1.50 7.01
C GLU A 44 -16.81 1.77 5.76
N LYS A 45 -17.43 2.96 5.67
CA LYS A 45 -18.24 3.35 4.51
C LYS A 45 -17.43 3.37 3.21
N ILE A 46 -16.19 3.85 3.25
CA ILE A 46 -15.31 3.86 2.06
C ILE A 46 -14.98 2.43 1.65
N HIS A 47 -14.60 1.55 2.59
CA HIS A 47 -14.38 0.13 2.29
C HIS A 47 -15.58 -0.51 1.63
N LYS A 48 -16.79 -0.31 2.20
CA LYS A 48 -18.04 -0.84 1.64
C LYS A 48 -18.31 -0.33 0.24
N ALA A 49 -18.07 0.96 -0.02
CA ALA A 49 -18.26 1.53 -1.35
C ALA A 49 -17.34 0.89 -2.41
N TYR A 50 -16.08 0.58 -2.05
CA TYR A 50 -15.20 -0.17 -2.95
C TYR A 50 -15.66 -1.60 -3.18
N ILE A 51 -16.13 -2.29 -2.14
CA ILE A 51 -16.67 -3.66 -2.26
C ILE A 51 -17.93 -3.66 -3.15
N GLU A 52 -18.83 -2.72 -2.95
CA GLU A 52 -20.04 -2.53 -3.77
C GLU A 52 -19.70 -2.21 -5.23
N ALA A 53 -18.58 -1.52 -5.48
CA ALA A 53 -18.06 -1.27 -6.81
C ALA A 53 -17.38 -2.50 -7.45
N GLY A 54 -17.25 -3.62 -6.72
CA GLY A 54 -16.73 -4.88 -7.24
C GLY A 54 -15.29 -5.20 -6.82
N ALA A 55 -14.76 -4.58 -5.77
CA ALA A 55 -13.43 -4.94 -5.26
C ALA A 55 -13.43 -6.33 -4.62
N ASP A 56 -12.53 -7.21 -5.05
CA ASP A 56 -12.23 -8.51 -4.45
C ASP A 56 -11.31 -8.37 -3.23
N ILE A 57 -10.57 -7.28 -3.16
CA ILE A 57 -9.53 -6.99 -2.16
C ILE A 57 -9.75 -5.57 -1.63
N ILE A 58 -9.70 -5.38 -0.31
CA ILE A 58 -9.59 -4.07 0.32
C ILE A 58 -8.33 -3.99 1.18
N GLN A 59 -7.83 -2.78 1.35
CA GLN A 59 -6.59 -2.48 2.06
C GLN A 59 -6.90 -1.79 3.39
N THR A 60 -6.24 -2.18 4.49
CA THR A 60 -6.39 -1.48 5.76
C THR A 60 -5.93 -0.02 5.65
N ASN A 61 -6.56 0.89 6.36
CA ASN A 61 -6.15 2.30 6.43
C ASN A 61 -4.94 2.48 7.38
N THR A 62 -3.78 1.92 6.99
CA THR A 62 -2.58 1.84 7.84
C THR A 62 -1.28 2.20 7.11
N TYR A 63 -1.36 2.81 5.94
CA TYR A 63 -0.20 3.15 5.10
C TYR A 63 0.94 3.82 5.88
N ALA A 64 0.65 4.89 6.61
CA ALA A 64 1.61 5.66 7.40
C ALA A 64 1.41 5.48 8.92
N ALA A 65 0.89 4.31 9.35
CA ALA A 65 0.58 4.05 10.76
C ALA A 65 1.77 3.49 11.55
N LYS A 66 3.00 3.98 11.31
CA LYS A 66 4.20 3.70 12.12
C LYS A 66 4.42 4.79 13.14
N LYS A 67 5.07 4.48 14.28
CA LYS A 67 5.31 5.45 15.35
C LYS A 67 6.02 6.71 14.86
N CYS A 68 7.09 6.54 14.07
CA CYS A 68 7.85 7.65 13.51
C CYS A 68 7.03 8.56 12.60
N GLN A 69 6.08 8.01 11.82
CA GLN A 69 5.19 8.76 10.94
C GLN A 69 4.05 9.41 11.72
N LEU A 70 3.41 8.69 12.65
CA LEU A 70 2.35 9.20 13.52
C LEU A 70 2.82 10.31 14.44
N LYS A 71 4.11 10.32 14.84
CA LYS A 71 4.74 11.35 15.65
C LYS A 71 4.62 12.74 15.02
N THR A 72 4.61 12.85 13.69
CA THR A 72 4.45 14.14 13.01
C THR A 72 3.10 14.80 13.29
N TYR A 73 2.14 14.03 13.77
CA TYR A 73 0.79 14.46 14.13
C TYR A 73 0.51 14.37 15.65
N GLY A 74 1.49 13.91 16.45
CA GLY A 74 1.32 13.70 17.89
C GLY A 74 0.49 12.47 18.26
N TYR A 75 0.45 11.44 17.40
CA TYR A 75 -0.35 10.22 17.59
C TYR A 75 0.51 8.96 17.75
N GLU A 76 1.80 9.09 18.04
CA GLU A 76 2.71 7.94 18.22
C GLU A 76 2.25 6.97 19.32
N ASP A 77 1.65 7.50 20.39
CA ASP A 77 1.10 6.69 21.49
C ASP A 77 -0.15 5.88 21.08
N LYS A 78 -0.74 6.22 19.94
CA LYS A 78 -1.91 5.55 19.38
C LYS A 78 -1.56 4.48 18.32
N PHE A 79 -0.28 4.21 18.14
CA PHE A 79 0.22 3.29 17.12
C PHE A 79 -0.51 1.95 17.09
N GLU A 80 -0.57 1.24 18.21
CA GLU A 80 -1.22 -0.07 18.29
C GLU A 80 -2.72 0.05 18.03
N GLU A 81 -3.40 0.99 18.71
CA GLU A 81 -4.83 1.19 18.60
C GLU A 81 -5.25 1.52 17.16
N ILE A 82 -4.51 2.39 16.45
CA ILE A 82 -4.77 2.76 15.06
C ILE A 82 -4.70 1.53 14.14
N ASN A 83 -3.66 0.72 14.25
CA ASN A 83 -3.46 -0.45 13.41
C ASN A 83 -4.49 -1.57 13.70
N ILE A 84 -4.80 -1.83 14.96
CA ILE A 84 -5.80 -2.81 15.36
C ILE A 84 -7.18 -2.40 14.84
N ARG A 85 -7.59 -1.15 15.08
CA ARG A 85 -8.88 -0.63 14.63
C ARG A 85 -9.02 -0.66 13.11
N ALA A 86 -7.97 -0.32 12.38
CA ALA A 86 -7.97 -0.40 10.91
C ALA A 86 -8.27 -1.83 10.43
N ALA A 87 -7.58 -2.83 10.99
CA ALA A 87 -7.80 -4.23 10.62
C ALA A 87 -9.22 -4.71 11.00
N GLU A 88 -9.73 -4.32 12.16
CA GLU A 88 -11.11 -4.63 12.60
C GLU A 88 -12.15 -4.02 11.65
N ILE A 89 -12.01 -2.74 11.30
CA ILE A 89 -12.93 -2.03 10.40
C ILE A 89 -12.92 -2.66 9.01
N ALA A 90 -11.72 -2.90 8.45
CA ALA A 90 -11.59 -3.52 7.15
C ALA A 90 -12.21 -4.93 7.14
N ARG A 91 -11.94 -5.77 8.14
CA ARG A 91 -12.52 -7.11 8.24
C ARG A 91 -14.03 -7.08 8.40
N LYS A 92 -14.56 -6.15 9.19
CA LYS A 92 -16.00 -5.96 9.35
C LYS A 92 -16.69 -5.60 8.03
N ALA A 93 -16.06 -4.70 7.24
CA ALA A 93 -16.57 -4.32 5.92
C ALA A 93 -16.47 -5.47 4.91
N ALA A 94 -15.34 -6.19 4.88
CA ALA A 94 -15.05 -7.27 3.95
C ALA A 94 -15.94 -8.51 4.13
N GLY A 95 -16.39 -8.75 5.35
CA GLY A 95 -17.11 -9.99 5.69
C GLY A 95 -16.28 -11.22 5.29
N GLU A 96 -16.99 -12.20 4.71
CA GLU A 96 -16.34 -13.43 4.24
C GLU A 96 -15.98 -13.43 2.75
N ASN A 97 -16.36 -12.45 1.94
CA ASN A 97 -16.24 -12.49 0.48
C ASN A 97 -15.09 -11.67 -0.10
N THR A 98 -14.54 -10.74 0.64
CA THR A 98 -13.48 -9.84 0.21
C THR A 98 -12.20 -10.11 1.00
N PHE A 99 -11.04 -10.12 0.37
CA PHE A 99 -9.76 -10.22 1.05
C PHE A 99 -9.40 -8.90 1.71
N VAL A 100 -8.71 -8.97 2.85
CA VAL A 100 -8.19 -7.80 3.58
C VAL A 100 -6.67 -7.86 3.56
N PHE A 101 -6.03 -6.87 2.97
CA PHE A 101 -4.59 -6.70 2.99
C PHE A 101 -4.17 -5.72 4.07
N GLY A 102 -3.24 -6.15 4.93
CA GLY A 102 -2.58 -5.27 5.90
C GLY A 102 -1.57 -4.38 5.20
N THR A 103 -1.89 -3.10 5.07
CA THR A 103 -1.11 -2.14 4.27
C THR A 103 0.01 -1.51 5.06
N ILE A 104 1.21 -1.49 4.50
CA ILE A 104 2.45 -1.01 5.10
C ILE A 104 3.18 -0.17 4.06
N GLY A 105 3.13 1.16 4.19
CA GLY A 105 3.82 2.09 3.29
C GLY A 105 5.30 2.23 3.63
N ALA A 106 6.10 2.75 2.71
CA ALA A 106 7.50 3.07 2.94
C ALA A 106 7.69 4.20 3.97
N ILE A 107 8.85 4.22 4.61
CA ILE A 107 9.32 5.36 5.42
C ILE A 107 10.21 6.26 4.56
N ARG A 108 11.14 5.68 3.79
CA ARG A 108 11.96 6.42 2.82
C ARG A 108 11.12 6.73 1.58
N GLY A 109 10.68 7.98 1.47
CA GLY A 109 9.95 8.47 0.31
C GLY A 109 10.87 9.18 -0.69
N LEU A 110 10.32 10.18 -1.39
CA LEU A 110 11.09 11.07 -2.28
C LEU A 110 11.86 12.19 -1.54
N ARG A 111 11.63 12.33 -0.24
CA ARG A 111 12.35 13.29 0.62
C ARG A 111 13.43 12.55 1.39
N GLU A 112 14.47 13.29 1.77
CA GLU A 112 15.52 12.77 2.65
C GLU A 112 14.92 12.25 3.96
N CYS A 113 15.40 11.09 4.40
CA CYS A 113 15.02 10.45 5.65
C CYS A 113 16.29 10.23 6.47
N GLU A 114 16.33 10.85 7.65
CA GLU A 114 17.49 10.79 8.56
C GLU A 114 17.54 9.47 9.37
N LEU A 115 16.50 8.65 9.32
CA LEU A 115 16.44 7.40 10.07
C LEU A 115 17.39 6.36 9.46
N SER A 116 18.10 5.64 10.34
CA SER A 116 18.91 4.50 9.92
C SER A 116 18.02 3.38 9.36
N LEU A 117 18.59 2.54 8.47
CA LEU A 117 17.89 1.39 7.94
C LEU A 117 17.39 0.45 9.06
N GLU A 118 18.20 0.24 10.08
CA GLU A 118 17.82 -0.56 11.25
C GLU A 118 16.58 -0.01 11.96
N THR A 119 16.52 1.30 12.19
CA THR A 119 15.34 1.96 12.77
C THR A 119 14.12 1.79 11.90
N ILE A 120 14.26 1.97 10.59
CA ILE A 120 13.19 1.83 9.61
C ILE A 120 12.63 0.39 9.62
N VAL A 121 13.51 -0.60 9.62
CA VAL A 121 13.13 -2.02 9.69
C VAL A 121 12.38 -2.29 10.99
N ASN A 122 12.89 -1.84 12.13
CA ASN A 122 12.25 -2.06 13.44
C ASN A 122 10.85 -1.42 13.50
N GLU A 123 10.70 -0.17 13.08
CA GLU A 123 9.39 0.53 13.01
C GLU A 123 8.40 -0.22 12.11
N THR A 124 8.87 -0.72 10.97
CA THR A 124 8.04 -1.44 10.01
C THR A 124 7.65 -2.82 10.54
N ILE A 125 8.58 -3.55 11.14
CA ILE A 125 8.34 -4.87 11.71
C ILE A 125 7.42 -4.80 12.94
N ASP A 126 7.49 -3.74 13.74
CA ASP A 126 6.52 -3.53 14.81
C ASP A 126 5.10 -3.38 14.26
N GLN A 127 4.91 -2.63 13.16
CA GLN A 127 3.61 -2.55 12.49
C GLN A 127 3.15 -3.90 11.95
N VAL A 128 4.03 -4.67 11.32
CA VAL A 128 3.74 -6.04 10.86
C VAL A 128 3.23 -6.91 12.00
N LYS A 129 3.92 -6.91 13.14
CA LYS A 129 3.53 -7.71 14.33
C LYS A 129 2.13 -7.33 14.82
N VAL A 130 1.83 -6.03 14.91
CA VAL A 130 0.50 -5.57 15.33
C VAL A 130 -0.60 -6.03 14.35
N LEU A 131 -0.39 -5.86 13.05
CA LEU A 131 -1.37 -6.30 12.05
C LEU A 131 -1.60 -7.82 12.09
N LEU A 132 -0.53 -8.61 12.20
CA LEU A 132 -0.60 -10.07 12.32
C LEU A 132 -1.32 -10.52 13.59
N SER A 133 -1.10 -9.85 14.72
CA SER A 133 -1.72 -10.19 16.01
C SER A 133 -3.24 -10.08 15.99
N THR A 134 -3.80 -9.29 15.09
CA THR A 134 -5.25 -9.13 14.95
C THR A 134 -5.94 -10.36 14.39
N ASN A 135 -5.24 -11.20 13.63
CA ASN A 135 -5.82 -12.31 12.83
C ASN A 135 -6.96 -11.85 11.89
N LYS A 136 -6.91 -10.59 11.42
CA LYS A 136 -7.94 -9.98 10.56
C LYS A 136 -7.48 -9.73 9.13
N VAL A 137 -6.18 -9.88 8.84
CA VAL A 137 -5.63 -9.70 7.51
C VAL A 137 -5.39 -11.04 6.83
N ASP A 138 -5.58 -11.10 5.51
CA ASP A 138 -5.37 -12.30 4.69
C ASP A 138 -3.99 -12.29 4.02
N ALA A 139 -3.36 -11.13 3.93
CA ALA A 139 -2.04 -10.91 3.35
C ALA A 139 -1.42 -9.61 3.88
N LEU A 140 -0.11 -9.44 3.71
CA LEU A 140 0.60 -8.18 3.95
C LEU A 140 0.90 -7.49 2.62
N LEU A 141 0.64 -6.19 2.53
CA LEU A 141 0.95 -5.38 1.37
C LEU A 141 1.96 -4.30 1.74
N PHE A 142 3.19 -4.45 1.26
CA PHE A 142 4.21 -3.41 1.27
C PHE A 142 4.06 -2.58 0.01
N GLU A 143 3.72 -1.30 0.13
CA GLU A 143 3.44 -0.46 -1.03
C GLU A 143 4.15 0.88 -1.02
N THR A 144 4.35 1.43 -2.22
CA THR A 144 4.95 2.74 -2.47
C THR A 144 6.42 2.82 -2.00
N TYR A 145 7.15 1.73 -2.17
CA TYR A 145 8.59 1.71 -1.87
C TYR A 145 9.38 2.24 -3.07
N TYR A 146 10.12 3.31 -2.84
CA TYR A 146 11.07 3.88 -3.80
C TYR A 146 12.48 3.33 -3.58
N ASP A 147 12.86 3.13 -2.32
CA ASP A 147 14.17 2.67 -1.91
C ASP A 147 14.23 1.14 -1.90
N GLN A 148 15.14 0.58 -2.72
CA GLN A 148 15.28 -0.87 -2.87
C GLN A 148 15.95 -1.52 -1.66
N GLU A 149 16.80 -0.79 -0.93
CA GLU A 149 17.42 -1.28 0.29
C GLU A 149 16.37 -1.46 1.40
N GLU A 150 15.48 -0.47 1.56
CA GLU A 150 14.39 -0.52 2.53
C GLU A 150 13.48 -1.72 2.27
N ILE A 151 12.91 -1.84 1.05
CA ILE A 151 11.95 -2.91 0.77
C ILE A 151 12.56 -4.31 0.91
N ARG A 152 13.82 -4.51 0.50
CA ARG A 152 14.52 -5.78 0.64
C ARG A 152 14.74 -6.14 2.11
N ALA A 153 15.15 -5.19 2.93
CA ALA A 153 15.38 -5.40 4.35
C ALA A 153 14.07 -5.73 5.09
N VAL A 154 13.01 -4.94 4.87
CA VAL A 154 11.73 -5.17 5.55
C VAL A 154 11.06 -6.47 5.10
N LEU A 155 11.12 -6.82 3.79
CA LEU A 155 10.59 -8.08 3.28
C LEU A 155 11.30 -9.28 3.92
N THR A 156 12.63 -9.24 3.99
CA THR A 156 13.43 -10.32 4.60
C THR A 156 13.04 -10.57 6.04
N GLU A 157 12.83 -9.53 6.83
CA GLU A 157 12.43 -9.67 8.23
C GLU A 157 10.94 -10.05 8.38
N ALA A 158 10.06 -9.48 7.57
CA ALA A 158 8.64 -9.80 7.61
C ALA A 158 8.36 -11.26 7.24
N ARG A 159 9.07 -11.81 6.26
CA ARG A 159 8.91 -13.21 5.84
C ARG A 159 9.20 -14.22 6.95
N LYS A 160 10.07 -13.89 7.91
CA LYS A 160 10.35 -14.74 9.08
C LYS A 160 9.19 -14.83 10.06
N LEU A 161 8.23 -13.90 9.99
CA LEU A 161 7.14 -13.76 10.97
C LEU A 161 5.83 -14.42 10.54
N THR A 162 5.65 -14.74 9.26
CA THR A 162 4.35 -15.20 8.76
C THR A 162 4.47 -16.04 7.50
N ASP A 163 3.55 -16.98 7.33
CA ASP A 163 3.32 -17.72 6.09
C ASP A 163 2.19 -17.10 5.25
N LEU A 164 1.57 -16.00 5.70
CA LEU A 164 0.59 -15.27 4.89
C LEU A 164 1.26 -14.76 3.60
N PRO A 165 0.50 -14.67 2.51
CA PRO A 165 0.99 -14.05 1.28
C PRO A 165 1.53 -12.64 1.53
N ILE A 166 2.69 -12.34 0.95
CA ILE A 166 3.32 -11.02 0.99
C ILE A 166 3.33 -10.43 -0.41
N ILE A 167 2.74 -9.26 -0.51
CA ILE A 167 2.72 -8.42 -1.72
C ILE A 167 3.74 -7.31 -1.55
N THR A 168 4.59 -7.10 -2.57
CA THR A 168 5.55 -5.98 -2.59
C THR A 168 5.36 -5.14 -3.83
N ASN A 169 4.97 -3.88 -3.65
CA ASN A 169 4.80 -2.92 -4.71
C ASN A 169 5.84 -1.81 -4.60
N ILE A 170 6.65 -1.66 -5.63
CA ILE A 170 7.60 -0.54 -5.75
C ILE A 170 6.99 0.59 -6.57
N SER A 171 7.41 1.81 -6.28
CA SER A 171 7.02 3.00 -7.05
C SER A 171 8.16 3.46 -7.95
N LEU A 172 7.83 3.74 -9.21
CA LEU A 172 8.79 4.20 -10.21
C LEU A 172 8.52 5.66 -10.56
N LEU A 173 9.59 6.47 -10.66
CA LEU A 173 9.51 7.85 -11.19
C LEU A 173 9.49 7.85 -12.72
N GLU A 174 10.20 6.91 -13.33
CA GLU A 174 10.27 6.69 -14.77
C GLU A 174 9.91 5.25 -15.12
N ALA A 175 9.32 5.05 -16.29
CA ALA A 175 8.90 3.72 -16.71
C ALA A 175 10.11 2.78 -16.89
N GLY A 176 10.12 1.67 -16.17
CA GLY A 176 11.10 0.60 -16.31
C GLY A 176 12.35 0.72 -15.44
N ILE A 177 12.52 1.81 -14.68
CA ILE A 177 13.72 2.06 -13.87
C ILE A 177 13.31 2.53 -12.47
N THR A 178 13.96 1.97 -11.43
CA THR A 178 13.80 2.40 -10.05
C THR A 178 14.49 3.73 -9.79
N GLN A 179 14.22 4.37 -8.65
CA GLN A 179 14.89 5.61 -8.25
C GLN A 179 16.43 5.47 -8.21
N ASN A 180 16.93 4.29 -7.91
CA ASN A 180 18.37 4.02 -7.81
C ASN A 180 19.00 3.57 -9.14
N GLY A 181 18.26 3.65 -10.27
CA GLY A 181 18.76 3.28 -11.59
C GLY A 181 18.75 1.78 -11.90
N GLU A 182 18.18 0.95 -11.02
CA GLU A 182 18.02 -0.49 -11.26
C GLU A 182 16.84 -0.75 -12.21
N LYS A 183 16.96 -1.73 -13.10
CA LYS A 183 15.84 -2.12 -13.96
C LYS A 183 14.72 -2.72 -13.14
N VAL A 184 13.48 -2.40 -13.48
CA VAL A 184 12.28 -2.94 -12.81
C VAL A 184 12.26 -4.47 -12.78
N THR A 185 12.76 -5.10 -13.85
CA THR A 185 12.89 -6.57 -13.96
C THR A 185 13.75 -7.15 -12.85
N ASP A 186 14.90 -6.54 -12.61
CA ASP A 186 15.90 -7.02 -11.65
C ASP A 186 15.43 -6.75 -10.22
N ALA A 187 14.84 -5.58 -9.99
CA ALA A 187 14.27 -5.21 -8.71
C ALA A 187 13.15 -6.19 -8.29
N LEU A 188 12.16 -6.45 -9.17
CA LEU A 188 11.07 -7.37 -8.87
C LEU A 188 11.56 -8.82 -8.76
N SER A 189 12.51 -9.26 -9.59
CA SER A 189 13.11 -10.60 -9.47
C SER A 189 13.78 -10.81 -8.12
N THR A 190 14.48 -9.78 -7.62
CA THR A 190 15.09 -9.83 -6.28
C THR A 190 14.04 -9.99 -5.19
N LEU A 191 12.91 -9.28 -5.27
CA LEU A 191 11.83 -9.40 -4.28
C LEU A 191 11.18 -10.78 -4.29
N VAL A 192 10.98 -11.39 -5.47
CA VAL A 192 10.52 -12.78 -5.58
C VAL A 192 11.49 -13.73 -4.88
N ASN A 193 12.78 -13.59 -5.14
CA ASN A 193 13.82 -14.45 -4.52
C ASN A 193 13.91 -14.26 -2.99
N LEU A 194 13.49 -13.12 -2.47
CA LEU A 194 13.40 -12.83 -1.04
C LEU A 194 12.08 -13.32 -0.40
N GLY A 195 11.19 -13.94 -1.18
CA GLY A 195 9.99 -14.57 -0.68
C GLY A 195 8.71 -13.75 -0.82
N ALA A 196 8.66 -12.77 -1.72
CA ALA A 196 7.40 -12.13 -2.07
C ALA A 196 6.55 -13.07 -2.94
N ASP A 197 5.30 -13.27 -2.57
CA ASP A 197 4.34 -14.10 -3.33
C ASP A 197 3.73 -13.32 -4.51
N ILE A 198 3.65 -12.00 -4.37
CA ILE A 198 3.15 -11.10 -5.40
C ILE A 198 4.09 -9.90 -5.46
N VAL A 199 4.52 -9.53 -6.66
CA VAL A 199 5.37 -8.35 -6.88
C VAL A 199 4.72 -7.42 -7.89
N GLY A 200 4.99 -6.12 -7.79
CA GLY A 200 4.38 -5.21 -8.75
C GLY A 200 4.72 -3.75 -8.55
N LEU A 201 3.85 -2.92 -9.11
CA LEU A 201 4.02 -1.47 -9.13
C LEU A 201 2.76 -0.78 -8.60
N ASN A 202 2.97 0.30 -7.84
CA ASN A 202 1.86 1.16 -7.43
C ASN A 202 2.25 2.65 -7.47
N CYS A 203 1.23 3.49 -7.54
CA CYS A 203 1.36 4.95 -7.51
C CYS A 203 2.23 5.54 -8.63
N HIS A 204 2.42 6.85 -8.61
CA HIS A 204 3.26 7.67 -9.47
C HIS A 204 3.00 7.55 -10.98
N LEU A 205 2.99 6.35 -11.52
CA LEU A 205 2.72 6.11 -12.93
C LEU A 205 1.22 5.94 -13.20
N GLY A 206 0.76 6.56 -14.29
CA GLY A 206 -0.56 6.24 -14.85
C GLY A 206 -0.56 4.87 -15.55
N PRO A 207 -1.76 4.35 -15.93
CA PRO A 207 -1.92 3.00 -16.47
C PRO A 207 -0.99 2.67 -17.64
N TYR A 208 -0.84 3.60 -18.58
CA TYR A 208 -0.02 3.40 -19.78
C TYR A 208 1.46 3.10 -19.43
N HIS A 209 2.07 3.95 -18.59
CA HIS A 209 3.48 3.80 -18.24
C HIS A 209 3.72 2.62 -17.30
N MET A 210 2.77 2.33 -16.42
CA MET A 210 2.85 1.15 -15.55
C MET A 210 2.77 -0.14 -16.35
N ILE A 211 1.84 -0.27 -17.29
CA ILE A 211 1.75 -1.43 -18.19
C ILE A 211 3.03 -1.56 -19.04
N LYS A 212 3.57 -0.43 -19.56
CA LYS A 212 4.83 -0.44 -20.30
C LYS A 212 5.99 -0.97 -19.48
N SER A 213 6.03 -0.67 -18.19
CA SER A 213 7.05 -1.18 -17.25
C SER A 213 6.85 -2.68 -16.98
N LEU A 214 5.61 -3.08 -16.65
CA LEU A 214 5.29 -4.48 -16.32
C LEU A 214 5.44 -5.43 -17.52
N LYS A 215 5.24 -4.96 -18.74
CA LYS A 215 5.51 -5.77 -19.97
C LYS A 215 6.96 -6.17 -20.14
N GLN A 216 7.91 -5.52 -19.46
CA GLN A 216 9.32 -5.88 -19.49
C GLN A 216 9.64 -6.97 -18.45
N VAL A 217 8.75 -7.19 -17.48
CA VAL A 217 8.94 -8.14 -16.40
C VAL A 217 8.54 -9.54 -16.88
N PRO A 218 9.41 -10.56 -16.72
CA PRO A 218 9.06 -11.92 -17.06
C PRO A 218 7.95 -12.43 -16.13
N LEU A 219 7.15 -13.36 -16.63
CA LEU A 219 6.23 -14.10 -15.76
C LEU A 219 7.05 -15.01 -14.85
N PHE A 220 6.93 -14.79 -13.54
CA PHE A 220 7.59 -15.62 -12.55
C PHE A 220 6.79 -16.91 -12.32
N ALA A 221 7.46 -18.05 -12.28
CA ALA A 221 6.80 -19.33 -12.03
C ALA A 221 6.20 -19.46 -10.61
N GLN A 222 6.69 -18.65 -9.67
CA GLN A 222 6.36 -18.75 -8.25
C GLN A 222 5.76 -17.47 -7.67
N SER A 223 5.41 -16.49 -8.51
CA SER A 223 4.89 -15.21 -8.05
C SER A 223 3.90 -14.63 -9.05
N TYR A 224 2.95 -13.85 -8.54
CA TYR A 224 1.98 -13.10 -9.34
C TYR A 224 2.42 -11.65 -9.52
N LEU A 225 1.81 -10.96 -10.50
CA LEU A 225 2.03 -9.54 -10.74
C LEU A 225 0.86 -8.70 -10.24
N SER A 226 1.17 -7.57 -9.61
CA SER A 226 0.19 -6.56 -9.21
C SER A 226 0.43 -5.22 -9.89
N ALA A 227 -0.64 -4.47 -10.11
CA ALA A 227 -0.62 -3.14 -10.72
C ALA A 227 -1.68 -2.24 -10.07
N TYR A 228 -1.22 -1.16 -9.45
CA TYR A 228 -2.08 -0.13 -8.83
C TYR A 228 -1.75 1.25 -9.42
N PRO A 229 -2.15 1.52 -10.66
CA PRO A 229 -1.85 2.78 -11.32
C PRO A 229 -2.67 3.92 -10.76
N ASN A 230 -2.10 5.13 -10.75
CA ASN A 230 -2.88 6.32 -10.50
C ASN A 230 -3.85 6.57 -11.66
N ALA A 231 -5.13 6.76 -11.34
CA ALA A 231 -6.13 7.15 -12.34
C ALA A 231 -5.84 8.56 -12.90
N SER A 232 -5.31 9.45 -12.06
CA SER A 232 -4.83 10.78 -12.43
C SER A 232 -3.83 11.27 -11.37
N LEU A 233 -2.89 12.13 -11.78
CA LEU A 233 -2.03 12.84 -10.85
C LEU A 233 -2.68 14.15 -10.44
N LEU A 234 -2.64 14.47 -9.15
CA LEU A 234 -3.01 15.80 -8.66
C LEU A 234 -2.02 16.80 -9.20
N GLN A 235 -2.51 17.79 -9.94
CA GLN A 235 -1.70 18.89 -10.42
C GLN A 235 -1.95 20.11 -9.55
N LEU A 236 -0.88 20.64 -8.97
CA LEU A 236 -0.93 21.93 -8.30
C LEU A 236 -1.20 23.01 -9.36
N THR A 237 -2.31 23.69 -9.25
CA THR A 237 -2.65 24.84 -10.12
C THR A 237 -2.64 26.09 -9.26
N GLN A 238 -1.82 27.08 -9.63
CA GLN A 238 -1.92 28.41 -9.05
C GLN A 238 -3.19 29.09 -9.56
N THR A 239 -4.03 29.50 -8.64
CA THR A 239 -5.22 30.29 -8.92
C THR A 239 -5.12 31.67 -8.29
N ILE A 240 -5.99 32.59 -8.68
CA ILE A 240 -6.04 33.96 -8.08
C ILE A 240 -6.28 33.90 -6.56
N ASN A 241 -6.89 32.84 -6.06
CA ASN A 241 -7.22 32.65 -4.64
C ASN A 241 -6.21 31.76 -3.88
N GLY A 242 -5.09 31.39 -4.51
CA GLY A 242 -4.07 30.53 -3.93
C GLY A 242 -3.81 29.25 -4.74
N ASN A 243 -3.14 28.29 -4.08
CA ASN A 243 -2.81 27.01 -4.70
C ASN A 243 -3.98 26.03 -4.54
N GLU A 244 -4.50 25.51 -5.62
CA GLU A 244 -5.50 24.43 -5.63
C GLU A 244 -4.92 23.17 -6.25
N TYR A 245 -5.21 22.02 -5.63
CA TYR A 245 -4.94 20.72 -6.24
C TYR A 245 -6.12 20.31 -7.12
N ARG A 246 -5.87 20.09 -8.40
CA ARG A 246 -6.88 19.58 -9.34
C ARG A 246 -6.39 18.32 -10.02
N PHE A 247 -7.30 17.38 -10.20
CA PHE A 247 -7.01 16.23 -11.07
C PHE A 247 -6.84 16.72 -12.52
N ARG A 248 -5.75 16.30 -13.14
CA ARG A 248 -5.54 16.57 -14.56
C ARG A 248 -6.66 15.87 -15.33
N LYS A 249 -7.52 16.62 -16.02
CA LYS A 249 -8.44 16.02 -16.99
C LYS A 249 -7.56 15.39 -18.08
N ASN A 250 -7.64 14.07 -18.24
CA ASN A 250 -7.01 13.42 -19.37
C ASN A 250 -7.70 14.01 -20.62
N SER A 251 -6.93 14.72 -21.44
CA SER A 251 -7.35 14.99 -22.83
C SER A 251 -7.45 13.63 -23.49
N ALA A 252 -8.68 13.30 -23.93
CA ALA A 252 -8.99 12.11 -24.70
C ALA A 252 -8.09 11.99 -25.93
#